data_4a41eb700016932accc7ad90c7feaec5
#
_entry.id   4a41eb700016932accc7ad90c7feaec5
#
_cell.length_a   1.000
_cell.length_b   1.000
_cell.length_c   1.000
_cell.angle_alpha   90.00
_cell.angle_beta   90.00
_cell.angle_gamma   90.00
#
_symmetry.space_group_name_H-M   'P 1'
#
loop_
_entity.id
_entity.type
_entity.pdbx_description
1 polymer ?
#
loop_
_entity_poly.entity_id
_entity_poly.type
_entity_poly.pdbx_seq_one_letter_code
_entity_poly.pdbx_strand_id
1 'polypeptide(L)'
;MVRREGDAASGNAGAPVLPQTTMAKTTVRLRRWFDPRMGADKSLICRWIFLRALALIYFSAFYSLLFQIKGLIGPQGIEPAAHFMQAVAQYYGATRYWHAPSLFWIASSSPALTAVMWVGIAASILAFLNLWPRLSLFVCWICFLSFVSAAGDFSSYQSDGMLLEAGFISLFFAPGGPWPGLGSDDPPSRISLWLLRWEWFRIYFESGLVKELSGDRQWRDLTAMDQYYQNSPLPTWIGYYVQHLPHWFQAASVVATLVMELVLVFMLFFPRRVRLICFFIVTPWEIGVILTGNYAFLNYIVLALGFLLVDDVYLTRFVPARWRHPAILPEDRDLAAREPTAGSALHMAGVILSGFLLLWIGYATTAELVDMAGSPILPLKPAELLEPFRIANQYGLFAVMTRGRYEIEFQGSNDGQNWQPYMFTHKPQLLNEAPGIYAPYQPRFDWNLWFASLGDWQHNDMVPITEEKLLLNDRDVIGLFRSDPFNGTAPRYVRAVLWQYWFTSLDEKRHTGNWWRRRLLGLYAPAIERLPDGQFEIAAPPDELPEHD
;
A
#
# COMPACT_ATOMS: atom_id res chain seq x y z
N MET A 1 -52.87 -14.12 81.49
CA MET A 1 -51.70 -14.88 81.98
C MET A 1 -50.79 -15.15 80.80
N VAL A 2 -49.76 -14.31 80.62
CA VAL A 2 -48.33 -14.71 80.49
C VAL A 2 -48.07 -15.68 79.33
N ARG A 3 -47.21 -15.33 78.35
CA ARG A 3 -45.88 -14.84 78.22
C ARG A 3 -45.53 -14.62 76.70
N ARG A 4 -44.77 -13.64 76.47
CA ARG A 4 -43.85 -13.33 75.40
C ARG A 4 -42.88 -14.41 75.00
N GLU A 5 -42.47 -14.33 73.72
CA GLU A 5 -41.12 -14.57 73.18
C GLU A 5 -41.32 -14.43 71.65
N GLY A 6 -40.71 -13.61 70.78
CA GLY A 6 -39.35 -13.02 70.82
C GLY A 6 -38.66 -13.58 69.58
N ASP A 7 -38.97 -13.10 68.33
CA ASP A 7 -38.25 -13.46 67.10
C ASP A 7 -37.35 -12.31 66.73
N ALA A 8 -36.05 -12.58 66.83
CA ALA A 8 -34.98 -11.69 66.41
C ALA A 8 -34.78 -11.80 64.87
N ALA A 9 -35.17 -10.74 64.15
CA ALA A 9 -34.81 -10.58 62.74
C ALA A 9 -33.31 -10.22 62.62
N SER A 10 -32.48 -11.17 62.13
CA SER A 10 -31.12 -10.92 61.74
C SER A 10 -31.11 -10.13 60.44
N GLY A 11 -31.01 -8.82 60.54
CA GLY A 11 -30.76 -7.95 59.42
C GLY A 11 -29.34 -8.14 58.89
N ASN A 12 -29.24 -8.75 57.71
CA ASN A 12 -27.99 -8.79 56.95
C ASN A 12 -27.73 -7.42 56.39
N ALA A 13 -26.95 -6.60 57.11
CA ALA A 13 -26.50 -5.30 56.68
C ALA A 13 -25.52 -5.50 55.51
N GLY A 14 -26.00 -5.29 54.29
CA GLY A 14 -25.14 -5.24 53.11
C GLY A 14 -24.05 -4.19 53.31
N ALA A 15 -22.79 -4.60 53.14
CA ALA A 15 -21.66 -3.73 53.25
C ALA A 15 -21.84 -2.52 52.28
N PRO A 16 -21.54 -1.27 52.72
CA PRO A 16 -21.71 -0.11 51.89
C PRO A 16 -20.78 -0.21 50.67
N VAL A 17 -21.35 -0.21 49.46
CA VAL A 17 -20.61 -0.09 48.19
C VAL A 17 -19.98 1.29 48.20
N LEU A 18 -18.67 1.38 48.47
CA LEU A 18 -17.90 2.61 48.43
C LEU A 18 -18.06 3.24 47.03
N PRO A 19 -18.37 4.55 46.90
CA PRO A 19 -18.47 5.21 45.64
C PRO A 19 -17.13 5.14 44.93
N GLN A 20 -17.10 4.52 43.72
CA GLN A 20 -15.90 4.46 42.89
C GLN A 20 -15.39 5.89 42.69
N THR A 21 -14.18 6.16 43.12
CA THR A 21 -13.54 7.47 42.99
C THR A 21 -13.43 7.83 41.49
N THR A 22 -13.51 9.10 41.15
CA THR A 22 -13.37 9.60 39.78
C THR A 22 -12.12 9.04 39.08
N MET A 23 -11.05 8.84 39.85
CA MET A 23 -9.79 8.26 39.41
C MET A 23 -9.95 6.78 38.98
N ALA A 24 -10.71 5.97 39.70
CA ALA A 24 -10.99 4.59 39.33
C ALA A 24 -11.81 4.50 38.03
N LYS A 25 -12.80 5.37 37.85
CA LYS A 25 -13.59 5.45 36.61
C LYS A 25 -12.75 5.86 35.40
N THR A 26 -11.82 6.79 35.57
CA THR A 26 -10.90 7.24 34.50
C THR A 26 -9.93 6.12 34.12
N THR A 27 -9.36 5.40 35.09
CA THR A 27 -8.46 4.26 34.85
C THR A 27 -9.17 3.13 34.10
N VAL A 28 -10.43 2.82 34.45
CA VAL A 28 -11.24 1.81 33.74
C VAL A 28 -11.56 2.26 32.32
N ARG A 29 -11.86 3.55 32.09
CA ARG A 29 -12.09 4.09 30.73
C ARG A 29 -10.83 4.00 29.85
N LEU A 30 -9.66 4.39 30.38
CA LEU A 30 -8.40 4.28 29.65
C LEU A 30 -8.06 2.84 29.31
N ARG A 31 -8.18 1.89 30.25
CA ARG A 31 -7.97 0.46 29.99
C ARG A 31 -8.85 -0.08 28.86
N ARG A 32 -10.09 0.38 28.70
CA ARG A 32 -10.99 -0.03 27.61
C ARG A 32 -10.45 0.30 26.22
N TRP A 33 -9.55 1.27 26.07
CA TRP A 33 -8.97 1.60 24.78
C TRP A 33 -7.75 0.75 24.43
N PHE A 34 -6.94 0.42 25.42
CA PHE A 34 -5.62 -0.18 25.20
C PHE A 34 -5.57 -1.67 25.54
N ASP A 35 -6.34 -2.13 26.53
CA ASP A 35 -6.33 -3.53 26.96
C ASP A 35 -7.21 -4.38 26.02
N PRO A 36 -6.65 -5.36 25.26
CA PRO A 36 -7.42 -6.24 24.39
C PRO A 36 -8.53 -6.99 25.11
N ARG A 37 -8.36 -7.33 26.41
CA ARG A 37 -9.38 -8.02 27.21
C ARG A 37 -10.67 -7.22 27.39
N MET A 38 -10.61 -5.90 27.19
CA MET A 38 -11.73 -4.96 27.25
C MET A 38 -12.06 -4.36 25.87
N GLY A 39 -11.62 -5.01 24.81
CA GLY A 39 -11.57 -4.50 23.44
C GLY A 39 -12.92 -4.41 22.72
N ALA A 40 -12.85 -4.41 21.38
CA ALA A 40 -13.99 -4.21 20.48
C ALA A 40 -14.67 -5.55 20.13
N ASP A 41 -15.48 -6.09 21.03
CA ASP A 41 -16.16 -7.40 20.86
C ASP A 41 -17.05 -7.49 19.61
N LYS A 42 -17.52 -6.34 19.08
CA LYS A 42 -18.38 -6.27 17.89
C LYS A 42 -17.60 -6.15 16.57
N SER A 43 -16.32 -6.52 16.56
CA SER A 43 -15.45 -6.40 15.40
C SER A 43 -14.62 -7.67 15.14
N LEU A 44 -15.05 -8.83 15.62
CA LEU A 44 -14.32 -10.08 15.47
C LEU A 44 -14.37 -10.62 14.04
N ILE A 45 -15.55 -10.60 13.39
CA ILE A 45 -15.72 -11.03 11.99
C ILE A 45 -15.02 -10.03 11.08
N CYS A 46 -15.22 -8.71 11.30
CA CYS A 46 -14.56 -7.68 10.52
C CYS A 46 -13.04 -7.81 10.60
N ARG A 47 -12.48 -8.03 11.81
CA ARG A 47 -11.07 -8.33 12.03
C ARG A 47 -10.63 -9.56 11.24
N TRP A 48 -11.40 -10.63 11.34
CA TRP A 48 -11.08 -11.90 10.67
C TRP A 48 -10.99 -11.72 9.15
N ILE A 49 -11.95 -11.02 8.53
CA ILE A 49 -11.96 -10.73 7.08
C ILE A 49 -10.80 -9.81 6.71
N PHE A 50 -10.63 -8.71 7.44
CA PHE A 50 -9.56 -7.74 7.18
C PHE A 50 -8.17 -8.38 7.20
N LEU A 51 -7.86 -9.19 8.22
CA LEU A 51 -6.55 -9.84 8.32
C LEU A 51 -6.30 -10.84 7.19
N ARG A 52 -7.36 -11.49 6.61
CA ARG A 52 -7.22 -12.35 5.41
C ARG A 52 -6.99 -11.52 4.16
N ALA A 53 -7.70 -10.43 4.01
CA ALA A 53 -7.46 -9.50 2.92
C ALA A 53 -6.03 -8.95 2.97
N LEU A 54 -5.58 -8.50 4.13
CA LEU A 54 -4.20 -8.02 4.34
C LEU A 54 -3.16 -9.10 4.02
N ALA A 55 -3.39 -10.35 4.45
CA ALA A 55 -2.52 -11.47 4.14
C ALA A 55 -2.42 -11.76 2.63
N LEU A 56 -3.54 -11.67 1.89
CA LEU A 56 -3.57 -11.81 0.42
C LEU A 56 -2.84 -10.65 -0.26
N ILE A 57 -2.92 -9.44 0.28
CA ILE A 57 -2.19 -8.28 -0.23
C ILE A 57 -0.69 -8.49 -0.05
N TYR A 58 -0.24 -8.92 1.13
CA TYR A 58 1.16 -9.30 1.35
C TYR A 58 1.62 -10.42 0.40
N PHE A 59 0.79 -11.44 0.22
CA PHE A 59 1.06 -12.50 -0.74
C PHE A 59 1.30 -11.94 -2.15
N SER A 60 0.42 -11.06 -2.64
CA SER A 60 0.57 -10.43 -3.95
C SER A 60 1.83 -9.57 -4.04
N ALA A 61 2.16 -8.82 -2.99
CA ALA A 61 3.35 -8.00 -2.94
C ALA A 61 4.63 -8.85 -3.05
N PHE A 62 4.76 -9.93 -2.27
CA PHE A 62 5.89 -10.84 -2.35
C PHE A 62 5.92 -11.65 -3.64
N TYR A 63 4.77 -12.09 -4.14
CA TYR A 63 4.67 -12.81 -5.40
C TYR A 63 5.17 -11.94 -6.56
N SER A 64 4.77 -10.67 -6.62
CA SER A 64 5.26 -9.76 -7.65
C SER A 64 6.76 -9.50 -7.56
N LEU A 65 7.30 -9.37 -6.34
CA LEU A 65 8.73 -9.19 -6.12
C LEU A 65 9.56 -10.43 -6.45
N LEU A 66 9.04 -11.64 -6.22
CA LEU A 66 9.76 -12.88 -6.46
C LEU A 66 10.32 -12.97 -7.89
N PHE A 67 9.57 -12.46 -8.87
CA PHE A 67 9.96 -12.48 -10.29
C PHE A 67 10.81 -11.28 -10.71
N GLN A 68 10.87 -10.23 -9.91
CA GLN A 68 11.52 -8.98 -10.29
C GLN A 68 12.77 -8.67 -9.45
N ILE A 69 12.82 -9.14 -8.20
CA ILE A 69 13.80 -8.67 -7.20
C ILE A 69 15.26 -8.79 -7.65
N LYS A 70 15.60 -9.81 -8.43
CA LYS A 70 16.98 -10.01 -8.92
C LYS A 70 17.36 -8.96 -9.96
N GLY A 71 16.48 -8.69 -10.91
CA GLY A 71 16.71 -7.67 -11.93
C GLY A 71 16.65 -6.25 -11.37
N LEU A 72 15.84 -6.02 -10.32
CA LEU A 72 15.75 -4.71 -9.67
C LEU A 72 16.94 -4.43 -8.77
N ILE A 73 17.14 -5.22 -7.71
CA ILE A 73 18.10 -4.95 -6.63
C ILE A 73 19.12 -6.08 -6.38
N GLY A 74 19.14 -7.09 -7.25
CA GLY A 74 20.14 -8.16 -7.17
C GLY A 74 21.56 -7.64 -7.41
N PRO A 75 22.61 -8.45 -7.15
CA PRO A 75 24.00 -8.02 -7.32
C PRO A 75 24.34 -7.54 -8.74
N GLN A 76 23.63 -8.03 -9.74
CA GLN A 76 23.73 -7.62 -11.14
C GLN A 76 22.52 -6.80 -11.60
N GLY A 77 21.59 -6.51 -10.70
CA GLY A 77 20.37 -5.74 -10.98
C GLY A 77 20.63 -4.27 -11.35
N ILE A 78 19.56 -3.54 -11.59
CA ILE A 78 19.61 -2.12 -11.95
C ILE A 78 20.15 -1.28 -10.78
N GLU A 79 19.61 -1.46 -9.57
CA GLU A 79 20.05 -0.78 -8.34
C GLU A 79 20.48 -1.81 -7.28
N PRO A 80 21.71 -2.33 -7.30
CA PRO A 80 22.12 -3.37 -6.38
C PRO A 80 21.96 -2.97 -4.91
N ALA A 81 21.16 -3.73 -4.15
CA ALA A 81 20.90 -3.47 -2.73
C ALA A 81 22.21 -3.35 -1.92
N ALA A 82 23.25 -4.12 -2.28
CA ALA A 82 24.57 -4.04 -1.62
C ALA A 82 25.19 -2.65 -1.74
N HIS A 83 25.10 -1.99 -2.92
CA HIS A 83 25.62 -0.65 -3.15
C HIS A 83 24.83 0.39 -2.35
N PHE A 84 23.51 0.32 -2.39
CA PHE A 84 22.63 1.19 -1.61
C PHE A 84 22.94 1.07 -0.10
N MET A 85 22.99 -0.15 0.43
CA MET A 85 23.29 -0.39 1.85
C MET A 85 24.69 0.10 2.23
N GLN A 86 25.67 -0.03 1.33
CA GLN A 86 27.01 0.51 1.55
C GLN A 86 27.01 2.04 1.63
N ALA A 87 26.29 2.73 0.75
CA ALA A 87 26.14 4.18 0.79
C ALA A 87 25.48 4.64 2.11
N VAL A 88 24.42 3.97 2.53
CA VAL A 88 23.77 4.20 3.83
C VAL A 88 24.76 3.99 4.99
N ALA A 89 25.60 2.94 4.93
CA ALA A 89 26.59 2.68 5.96
C ALA A 89 27.68 3.76 6.04
N GLN A 90 28.09 4.29 4.89
CA GLN A 90 29.07 5.38 4.82
C GLN A 90 28.51 6.70 5.38
N TYR A 91 27.24 6.99 5.07
CA TYR A 91 26.60 8.25 5.47
C TYR A 91 26.20 8.25 6.96
N TYR A 92 25.53 7.19 7.44
CA TYR A 92 24.97 7.11 8.79
C TYR A 92 25.83 6.37 9.82
N GLY A 93 26.89 5.70 9.41
CA GLY A 93 27.79 4.98 10.34
C GLY A 93 27.07 3.96 11.21
N ALA A 94 27.16 4.13 12.53
CA ALA A 94 26.56 3.19 13.50
C ALA A 94 25.02 3.23 13.50
N THR A 95 24.39 4.33 13.11
CA THR A 95 22.93 4.48 13.10
C THR A 95 22.26 3.93 11.84
N ARG A 96 23.04 3.37 10.90
CA ARG A 96 22.55 2.78 9.64
C ARG A 96 21.40 1.79 9.80
N TYR A 97 21.41 0.99 10.85
CA TYR A 97 20.35 0.00 11.12
C TYR A 97 19.01 0.62 11.49
N TRP A 98 19.03 1.84 11.99
CA TRP A 98 17.82 2.63 12.24
C TRP A 98 17.29 3.25 10.95
N HIS A 99 18.17 3.86 10.13
CA HIS A 99 17.80 4.58 8.92
C HIS A 99 17.42 3.65 7.75
N ALA A 100 17.96 2.43 7.73
CA ALA A 100 17.58 1.39 6.76
C ALA A 100 17.37 0.05 7.47
N PRO A 101 16.24 -0.15 8.18
CA PRO A 101 15.95 -1.39 8.90
C PRO A 101 15.67 -2.53 7.91
N SER A 102 16.67 -3.37 7.63
CA SER A 102 16.61 -4.41 6.61
C SER A 102 17.35 -5.68 7.02
N LEU A 103 16.78 -6.84 6.68
CA LEU A 103 17.45 -8.14 6.78
C LEU A 103 18.63 -8.25 5.79
N PHE A 104 18.66 -7.42 4.76
CA PHE A 104 19.72 -7.43 3.74
C PHE A 104 21.07 -6.92 4.23
N TRP A 105 21.15 -6.38 5.44
CA TRP A 105 22.41 -6.19 6.15
C TRP A 105 23.14 -7.51 6.46
N ILE A 106 22.40 -8.63 6.59
CA ILE A 106 22.98 -9.95 6.85
C ILE A 106 23.53 -10.53 5.54
N ALA A 107 22.76 -10.47 4.46
CA ALA A 107 23.15 -10.93 3.14
C ALA A 107 22.25 -10.30 2.07
N SER A 108 22.86 -9.79 0.98
CA SER A 108 22.19 -9.19 -0.18
C SER A 108 22.48 -9.93 -1.49
N SER A 109 22.91 -11.20 -1.42
CA SER A 109 23.07 -12.06 -2.58
C SER A 109 21.73 -12.44 -3.21
N SER A 110 21.69 -12.78 -4.52
CA SER A 110 20.44 -13.20 -5.20
C SER A 110 19.70 -14.33 -4.47
N PRO A 111 20.34 -15.38 -3.92
CA PRO A 111 19.65 -16.37 -3.10
C PRO A 111 19.04 -15.80 -1.81
N ALA A 112 19.76 -14.88 -1.13
CA ALA A 112 19.25 -14.28 0.10
C ALA A 112 18.02 -13.39 -0.15
N LEU A 113 18.06 -12.55 -1.19
CA LEU A 113 16.92 -11.75 -1.64
C LEU A 113 15.72 -12.63 -1.94
N THR A 114 15.91 -13.68 -2.72
CA THR A 114 14.84 -14.64 -3.09
C THR A 114 14.31 -15.39 -1.87
N ALA A 115 15.18 -15.78 -0.93
CA ALA A 115 14.77 -16.48 0.30
C ALA A 115 13.86 -15.60 1.16
N VAL A 116 14.16 -14.30 1.33
CA VAL A 116 13.29 -13.35 2.06
C VAL A 116 11.91 -13.27 1.41
N MET A 117 11.81 -13.26 0.06
CA MET A 117 10.53 -13.27 -0.65
C MET A 117 9.75 -14.56 -0.38
N TRP A 118 10.39 -15.72 -0.42
CA TRP A 118 9.75 -17.00 -0.10
C TRP A 118 9.28 -17.09 1.36
N VAL A 119 10.07 -16.56 2.30
CA VAL A 119 9.66 -16.47 3.71
C VAL A 119 8.43 -15.58 3.86
N GLY A 120 8.40 -14.43 3.16
CA GLY A 120 7.24 -13.54 3.13
C GLY A 120 5.99 -14.21 2.55
N ILE A 121 6.13 -14.96 1.44
CA ILE A 121 5.04 -15.75 0.84
C ILE A 121 4.52 -16.79 1.84
N ALA A 122 5.40 -17.58 2.44
CA ALA A 122 5.02 -18.60 3.42
C ALA A 122 4.29 -17.96 4.63
N ALA A 123 4.83 -16.86 5.16
CA ALA A 123 4.22 -16.14 6.27
C ALA A 123 2.83 -15.57 5.89
N SER A 124 2.66 -15.03 4.69
CA SER A 124 1.37 -14.52 4.22
C SER A 124 0.33 -15.65 4.08
N ILE A 125 0.72 -16.83 3.63
CA ILE A 125 -0.15 -18.01 3.59
C ILE A 125 -0.54 -18.44 5.02
N LEU A 126 0.40 -18.49 5.96
CA LEU A 126 0.11 -18.81 7.37
C LEU A 126 -0.84 -17.78 7.99
N ALA A 127 -0.64 -16.49 7.72
CA ALA A 127 -1.54 -15.41 8.17
C ALA A 127 -2.95 -15.59 7.57
N PHE A 128 -3.06 -15.91 6.28
CA PHE A 128 -4.34 -16.19 5.62
C PHE A 128 -5.06 -17.38 6.24
N LEU A 129 -4.34 -18.46 6.53
CA LEU A 129 -4.87 -19.65 7.20
C LEU A 129 -5.15 -19.45 8.70
N ASN A 130 -4.88 -18.26 9.24
CA ASN A 130 -5.02 -17.93 10.66
C ASN A 130 -4.10 -18.73 11.61
N LEU A 131 -2.94 -19.12 11.10
CA LEU A 131 -1.91 -19.80 11.88
C LEU A 131 -0.93 -18.77 12.43
N TRP A 132 -0.79 -18.69 13.76
CA TRP A 132 0.01 -17.66 14.45
C TRP A 132 -0.14 -16.27 13.82
N PRO A 133 -1.37 -15.74 13.66
CA PRO A 133 -1.60 -14.58 12.81
C PRO A 133 -0.74 -13.38 13.17
N ARG A 134 -0.49 -13.11 14.44
CA ARG A 134 0.38 -12.02 14.90
C ARG A 134 1.84 -12.23 14.49
N LEU A 135 2.38 -13.42 14.68
CA LEU A 135 3.76 -13.76 14.28
C LEU A 135 3.91 -13.77 12.76
N SER A 136 2.96 -14.35 12.05
CA SER A 136 2.98 -14.42 10.58
C SER A 136 2.93 -13.03 9.96
N LEU A 137 2.09 -12.12 10.47
CA LEU A 137 2.06 -10.72 10.04
C LEU A 137 3.36 -9.97 10.38
N PHE A 138 3.97 -10.24 11.54
CA PHE A 138 5.27 -9.67 11.87
C PHE A 138 6.35 -10.10 10.87
N VAL A 139 6.38 -11.38 10.50
CA VAL A 139 7.31 -11.89 9.48
C VAL A 139 7.04 -11.25 8.12
N CYS A 140 5.77 -11.12 7.71
CA CYS A 140 5.41 -10.38 6.49
C CYS A 140 5.93 -8.94 6.54
N TRP A 141 5.67 -8.24 7.64
CA TRP A 141 6.08 -6.86 7.82
C TRP A 141 7.60 -6.67 7.75
N ILE A 142 8.39 -7.46 8.49
CA ILE A 142 9.85 -7.31 8.49
C ILE A 142 10.49 -7.70 7.15
N CYS A 143 9.97 -8.74 6.46
CA CYS A 143 10.43 -9.11 5.12
C CYS A 143 10.12 -8.00 4.10
N PHE A 144 8.93 -7.41 4.15
CA PHE A 144 8.55 -6.35 3.23
C PHE A 144 9.29 -5.03 3.52
N LEU A 145 9.44 -4.67 4.81
CA LEU A 145 10.26 -3.55 5.23
C LEU A 145 11.70 -3.69 4.76
N SER A 146 12.25 -4.92 4.81
CA SER A 146 13.62 -5.18 4.35
C SER A 146 13.80 -4.86 2.87
N PHE A 147 12.81 -5.16 2.03
CA PHE A 147 12.81 -4.76 0.63
C PHE A 147 12.70 -3.23 0.50
N VAL A 148 11.69 -2.64 1.12
CA VAL A 148 11.41 -1.19 1.01
C VAL A 148 12.61 -0.35 1.46
N SER A 149 13.31 -0.76 2.51
CA SER A 149 14.48 -0.06 3.04
C SER A 149 15.77 -0.22 2.21
N ALA A 150 15.77 -1.06 1.16
CA ALA A 150 16.97 -1.36 0.38
C ALA A 150 16.77 -1.21 -1.14
N ALA A 151 15.56 -0.84 -1.58
CA ALA A 151 15.20 -0.91 -2.99
C ALA A 151 15.18 0.47 -3.70
N GLY A 152 15.70 1.52 -3.05
CA GLY A 152 15.85 2.83 -3.70
C GLY A 152 14.58 3.30 -4.39
N ASP A 153 14.69 3.63 -5.67
CA ASP A 153 13.58 4.11 -6.49
C ASP A 153 12.46 3.09 -6.68
N PHE A 154 12.78 1.78 -6.57
CA PHE A 154 11.79 0.71 -6.69
C PHE A 154 10.88 0.55 -5.47
N SER A 155 11.03 1.36 -4.41
CA SER A 155 10.25 1.32 -3.17
C SER A 155 9.68 2.68 -2.75
N SER A 156 9.69 3.67 -3.63
CA SER A 156 9.19 5.03 -3.34
C SER A 156 7.66 5.17 -3.42
N TYR A 157 6.92 4.05 -3.54
CA TYR A 157 5.46 4.08 -3.68
C TYR A 157 4.74 4.30 -2.35
N GLN A 158 3.71 5.13 -2.35
CA GLN A 158 2.85 5.33 -1.18
C GLN A 158 2.13 4.05 -0.75
N SER A 159 1.80 3.16 -1.70
CA SER A 159 1.23 1.84 -1.41
C SER A 159 2.11 0.97 -0.51
N ASP A 160 3.44 1.09 -0.62
CA ASP A 160 4.37 0.35 0.23
C ASP A 160 4.30 0.85 1.68
N GLY A 161 4.22 2.18 1.86
CA GLY A 161 3.97 2.78 3.17
C GLY A 161 2.63 2.37 3.77
N MET A 162 1.55 2.39 2.98
CA MET A 162 0.22 1.93 3.42
C MET A 162 0.25 0.48 3.91
N LEU A 163 0.89 -0.43 3.15
CA LEU A 163 0.98 -1.84 3.52
C LEU A 163 1.79 -2.05 4.80
N LEU A 164 2.87 -1.29 4.99
CA LEU A 164 3.70 -1.37 6.19
C LEU A 164 3.00 -0.76 7.41
N GLU A 165 2.30 0.36 7.28
CA GLU A 165 1.53 0.98 8.37
C GLU A 165 0.36 0.07 8.80
N ALA A 166 -0.51 -0.35 7.86
CA ALA A 166 -1.59 -1.29 8.13
C ALA A 166 -1.08 -2.60 8.74
N GLY A 167 0.03 -3.13 8.21
CA GLY A 167 0.68 -4.35 8.69
C GLY A 167 1.16 -4.22 10.12
N PHE A 168 1.85 -3.14 10.47
CA PHE A 168 2.37 -2.91 11.82
C PHE A 168 1.26 -2.71 12.84
N ILE A 169 0.27 -1.87 12.55
CA ILE A 169 -0.90 -1.68 13.43
C ILE A 169 -1.64 -3.00 13.63
N SER A 170 -1.67 -3.85 12.59
CA SER A 170 -2.32 -5.17 12.64
C SER A 170 -1.64 -6.14 13.61
N LEU A 171 -0.39 -5.95 14.01
CA LEU A 171 0.25 -6.74 15.06
C LEU A 171 -0.47 -6.58 16.42
N PHE A 172 -1.05 -5.41 16.67
CA PHE A 172 -1.82 -5.10 17.88
C PHE A 172 -3.32 -5.37 17.70
N PHE A 173 -3.75 -5.57 16.47
CA PHE A 173 -5.13 -5.87 16.10
C PHE A 173 -5.38 -7.38 15.99
N ALA A 174 -4.39 -8.17 15.56
CA ALA A 174 -4.48 -9.61 15.36
C ALA A 174 -4.56 -10.37 16.70
N PRO A 175 -5.31 -11.48 16.75
CA PRO A 175 -5.36 -12.32 17.93
C PRO A 175 -4.06 -13.09 18.13
N GLY A 176 -3.72 -13.39 19.39
CA GLY A 176 -2.59 -14.24 19.77
C GLY A 176 -2.91 -15.73 19.68
N GLY A 177 -1.85 -16.56 19.79
CA GLY A 177 -1.95 -18.02 19.80
C GLY A 177 -1.82 -18.69 18.44
N PRO A 178 -1.65 -20.02 18.42
CA PRO A 178 -1.36 -20.77 17.19
C PRO A 178 -2.58 -20.91 16.26
N TRP A 179 -3.78 -21.04 16.81
CA TRP A 179 -5.03 -21.21 16.06
C TRP A 179 -6.19 -20.51 16.77
N PRO A 180 -6.24 -19.18 16.76
CA PRO A 180 -7.17 -18.42 17.60
C PRO A 180 -8.63 -18.44 17.12
N GLY A 181 -8.97 -19.05 15.99
CA GLY A 181 -10.31 -18.95 15.39
C GLY A 181 -10.70 -17.49 15.12
N LEU A 182 -11.84 -17.04 15.64
CA LEU A 182 -12.24 -15.63 15.60
C LEU A 182 -11.51 -14.77 16.65
N GLY A 183 -10.79 -15.39 17.59
CA GLY A 183 -10.08 -14.70 18.66
C GLY A 183 -11.01 -14.00 19.67
N SER A 184 -12.12 -14.64 20.04
CA SER A 184 -13.09 -14.09 21.01
C SER A 184 -12.50 -13.85 22.40
N ASP A 185 -11.45 -14.61 22.76
CA ASP A 185 -10.76 -14.49 24.05
C ASP A 185 -9.68 -13.38 24.05
N ASP A 186 -9.29 -12.93 22.86
CA ASP A 186 -8.34 -11.84 22.62
C ASP A 186 -8.94 -10.85 21.59
N PRO A 187 -10.01 -10.09 21.95
CA PRO A 187 -10.63 -9.14 21.06
C PRO A 187 -9.68 -7.99 20.71
N PRO A 188 -9.84 -7.32 19.57
CA PRO A 188 -8.92 -6.26 19.15
C PRO A 188 -8.99 -5.06 20.10
N SER A 189 -7.86 -4.43 20.40
CA SER A 189 -7.86 -3.19 21.16
C SER A 189 -8.61 -2.10 20.36
N ARG A 190 -9.31 -1.22 21.08
CA ARG A 190 -10.07 -0.15 20.39
C ARG A 190 -9.17 0.83 19.68
N ILE A 191 -7.98 1.09 20.23
CA ILE A 191 -7.02 2.00 19.63
C ILE A 191 -6.46 1.44 18.31
N SER A 192 -6.15 0.13 18.20
CA SER A 192 -5.68 -0.45 16.95
C SER A 192 -6.77 -0.42 15.87
N LEU A 193 -8.03 -0.72 16.23
CA LEU A 193 -9.16 -0.58 15.30
C LEU A 193 -9.35 0.87 14.85
N TRP A 194 -9.20 1.82 15.78
CA TRP A 194 -9.34 3.24 15.47
C TRP A 194 -8.21 3.72 14.55
N LEU A 195 -6.95 3.31 14.78
CA LEU A 195 -5.82 3.69 13.93
C LEU A 195 -5.92 3.13 12.52
N LEU A 196 -6.38 1.89 12.32
CA LEU A 196 -6.64 1.35 10.98
C LEU A 196 -7.76 2.11 10.25
N ARG A 197 -8.80 2.54 10.96
CA ARG A 197 -9.83 3.44 10.41
C ARG A 197 -9.29 4.85 10.15
N TRP A 198 -8.38 5.31 10.99
CA TRP A 198 -7.69 6.59 10.83
C TRP A 198 -6.78 6.58 9.61
N GLU A 199 -6.05 5.49 9.37
CA GLU A 199 -5.27 5.29 8.15
C GLU A 199 -6.17 5.35 6.91
N TRP A 200 -7.31 4.64 6.91
CA TRP A 200 -8.30 4.71 5.83
C TRP A 200 -8.80 6.15 5.60
N PHE A 201 -9.10 6.88 6.66
CA PHE A 201 -9.53 8.28 6.57
C PHE A 201 -8.44 9.15 5.94
N ARG A 202 -7.20 9.01 6.39
CA ARG A 202 -6.08 9.81 5.90
C ARG A 202 -5.78 9.55 4.43
N ILE A 203 -5.81 8.30 3.98
CA ILE A 203 -5.58 7.95 2.58
C ILE A 203 -6.52 8.75 1.67
N TYR A 204 -7.81 8.82 1.99
CA TYR A 204 -8.77 9.61 1.22
C TYR A 204 -8.61 11.12 1.45
N PHE A 205 -8.63 11.53 2.70
CA PHE A 205 -8.68 12.96 3.02
C PHE A 205 -7.41 13.71 2.59
N GLU A 206 -6.23 13.14 2.84
CA GLU A 206 -4.95 13.71 2.41
C GLU A 206 -4.84 13.73 0.88
N SER A 207 -5.36 12.70 0.19
CA SER A 207 -5.40 12.69 -1.29
C SER A 207 -6.33 13.77 -1.84
N GLY A 208 -7.48 14.02 -1.22
CA GLY A 208 -8.34 15.13 -1.59
C GLY A 208 -7.71 16.49 -1.28
N LEU A 209 -7.09 16.61 -0.11
CA LEU A 209 -6.45 17.85 0.32
C LEU A 209 -5.29 18.24 -0.60
N VAL A 210 -4.44 17.30 -0.98
CA VAL A 210 -3.31 17.58 -1.86
C VAL A 210 -3.75 17.99 -3.28
N LYS A 211 -4.88 17.49 -3.79
CA LYS A 211 -5.48 17.90 -5.08
C LYS A 211 -5.86 19.39 -5.05
N GLU A 212 -6.46 19.85 -3.96
CA GLU A 212 -6.79 21.27 -3.78
C GLU A 212 -5.55 22.15 -3.57
N LEU A 213 -4.56 21.67 -2.82
CA LEU A 213 -3.35 22.43 -2.49
C LEU A 213 -2.33 22.46 -3.63
N SER A 214 -2.32 21.48 -4.54
CA SER A 214 -1.38 21.40 -5.66
C SER A 214 -1.48 22.56 -6.65
N GLY A 215 -2.67 23.18 -6.72
CA GLY A 215 -2.95 24.24 -7.68
C GLY A 215 -3.18 23.75 -9.12
N ASP A 216 -3.22 22.43 -9.34
CA ASP A 216 -3.52 21.87 -10.66
C ASP A 216 -4.93 22.25 -11.12
N ARG A 217 -4.99 23.00 -12.23
CA ARG A 217 -6.26 23.50 -12.79
C ARG A 217 -7.18 22.39 -13.22
N GLN A 218 -6.68 21.21 -13.58
CA GLN A 218 -7.50 20.11 -14.06
C GLN A 218 -8.54 19.66 -13.01
N TRP A 219 -8.21 19.75 -11.71
CA TRP A 219 -9.17 19.46 -10.63
C TRP A 219 -10.27 20.54 -10.55
N ARG A 220 -9.89 21.82 -10.67
CA ARG A 220 -10.81 22.96 -10.58
C ARG A 220 -11.69 23.13 -11.81
N ASP A 221 -11.11 22.86 -12.98
CA ASP A 221 -11.79 22.96 -14.28
C ASP A 221 -12.59 21.70 -14.62
N LEU A 222 -12.60 20.68 -13.70
CA LEU A 222 -13.28 19.40 -13.83
C LEU A 222 -12.83 18.58 -15.06
N THR A 223 -11.60 18.73 -15.48
CA THR A 223 -11.01 18.04 -16.65
C THR A 223 -10.04 16.91 -16.27
N ALA A 224 -9.77 16.72 -14.98
CA ALA A 224 -8.78 15.77 -14.49
C ALA A 224 -9.01 14.32 -14.98
N MET A 225 -10.26 13.92 -15.24
CA MET A 225 -10.59 12.58 -15.71
C MET A 225 -10.64 12.47 -17.24
N ASP A 226 -10.53 13.57 -18.00
CA ASP A 226 -10.62 13.55 -19.46
C ASP A 226 -9.54 12.71 -20.14
N GLN A 227 -8.35 12.61 -19.51
CA GLN A 227 -7.22 11.80 -20.00
C GLN A 227 -6.67 10.81 -18.96
N TYR A 228 -7.25 10.76 -17.79
CA TYR A 228 -6.79 9.96 -16.65
C TYR A 228 -6.60 8.48 -16.99
N TYR A 229 -7.59 7.85 -17.64
CA TYR A 229 -7.57 6.42 -17.91
C TYR A 229 -6.51 6.02 -18.93
N GLN A 230 -6.20 6.91 -19.89
CA GLN A 230 -5.13 6.74 -20.86
C GLN A 230 -3.76 6.96 -20.22
N ASN A 231 -3.62 8.01 -19.39
CA ASN A 231 -2.34 8.48 -18.87
C ASN A 231 -1.93 7.78 -17.55
N SER A 232 -2.79 6.95 -16.96
CA SER A 232 -2.44 6.17 -15.76
C SER A 232 -1.21 5.29 -16.00
N PRO A 233 -0.41 4.94 -14.97
CA PRO A 233 0.82 4.14 -15.15
C PRO A 233 0.60 2.88 -16.00
N LEU A 234 -0.44 2.12 -15.69
CA LEU A 234 -0.83 0.91 -16.41
C LEU A 234 -2.36 0.92 -16.66
N PRO A 235 -2.80 1.39 -17.82
CA PRO A 235 -4.22 1.42 -18.19
C PRO A 235 -4.86 0.03 -18.22
N THR A 236 -6.20 0.00 -18.14
CA THR A 236 -6.99 -1.22 -18.33
C THR A 236 -7.85 -1.12 -19.58
N TRP A 237 -8.28 -2.27 -20.14
CA TRP A 237 -9.22 -2.28 -21.26
C TRP A 237 -10.59 -1.68 -20.85
N ILE A 238 -10.99 -1.77 -19.58
CA ILE A 238 -12.21 -1.10 -19.07
C ILE A 238 -11.99 0.41 -19.07
N GLY A 239 -10.82 0.88 -18.61
CA GLY A 239 -10.44 2.29 -18.64
C GLY A 239 -10.48 2.86 -20.05
N TYR A 240 -10.08 2.09 -21.08
CA TYR A 240 -10.22 2.49 -22.48
C TYR A 240 -11.68 2.86 -22.83
N TYR A 241 -12.65 2.04 -22.47
CA TYR A 241 -14.06 2.35 -22.77
C TYR A 241 -14.60 3.51 -21.92
N VAL A 242 -14.18 3.61 -20.66
CA VAL A 242 -14.58 4.72 -19.78
C VAL A 242 -14.01 6.05 -20.27
N GLN A 243 -12.80 6.06 -20.83
CA GLN A 243 -12.19 7.24 -21.47
C GLN A 243 -13.06 7.84 -22.59
N HIS A 244 -13.82 6.99 -23.30
CA HIS A 244 -14.67 7.42 -24.41
C HIS A 244 -16.07 7.87 -23.98
N LEU A 245 -16.38 7.89 -22.69
CA LEU A 245 -17.62 8.46 -22.18
C LEU A 245 -17.58 9.99 -22.33
N PRO A 246 -18.74 10.66 -22.50
CA PRO A 246 -18.78 12.09 -22.74
C PRO A 246 -18.23 12.90 -21.56
N HIS A 247 -17.74 14.11 -21.83
CA HIS A 247 -17.10 14.99 -20.85
C HIS A 247 -17.93 15.21 -19.58
N TRP A 248 -19.27 15.30 -19.67
CA TRP A 248 -20.11 15.46 -18.48
C TRP A 248 -19.94 14.29 -17.48
N PHE A 249 -19.68 13.07 -17.97
CA PHE A 249 -19.41 11.92 -17.11
C PHE A 249 -18.04 12.05 -16.43
N GLN A 250 -17.02 12.50 -17.18
CA GLN A 250 -15.67 12.74 -16.65
C GLN A 250 -15.71 13.83 -15.58
N ALA A 251 -16.38 14.95 -15.85
CA ALA A 251 -16.57 16.05 -14.90
C ALA A 251 -17.33 15.59 -13.64
N ALA A 252 -18.39 14.79 -13.80
CA ALA A 252 -19.12 14.21 -12.67
C ALA A 252 -18.23 13.27 -11.84
N SER A 253 -17.32 12.52 -12.48
CA SER A 253 -16.36 11.66 -11.79
C SER A 253 -15.33 12.47 -11.00
N VAL A 254 -14.87 13.63 -11.49
CA VAL A 254 -14.03 14.57 -10.72
C VAL A 254 -14.76 15.05 -9.47
N VAL A 255 -16.01 15.55 -9.62
CA VAL A 255 -16.82 15.99 -8.47
C VAL A 255 -17.04 14.86 -7.49
N ALA A 256 -17.35 13.64 -7.96
CA ALA A 256 -17.54 12.48 -7.10
C ALA A 256 -16.26 12.15 -6.31
N THR A 257 -15.09 12.19 -6.96
CA THR A 257 -13.78 11.98 -6.30
C THR A 257 -13.58 12.98 -5.16
N LEU A 258 -13.71 14.28 -5.44
CA LEU A 258 -13.51 15.33 -4.42
C LEU A 258 -14.54 15.23 -3.28
N VAL A 259 -15.80 14.92 -3.58
CA VAL A 259 -16.83 14.70 -2.56
C VAL A 259 -16.53 13.48 -1.71
N MET A 260 -16.05 12.38 -2.30
CA MET A 260 -15.65 11.17 -1.56
C MET A 260 -14.50 11.49 -0.61
N GLU A 261 -13.46 12.12 -1.12
CA GLU A 261 -12.20 12.35 -0.42
C GLU A 261 -12.29 13.47 0.64
N LEU A 262 -13.05 14.54 0.39
CA LEU A 262 -13.10 15.71 1.26
C LEU A 262 -14.35 15.80 2.14
N VAL A 263 -15.42 15.07 1.81
CA VAL A 263 -16.70 15.19 2.54
C VAL A 263 -17.16 13.84 3.09
N LEU A 264 -17.37 12.84 2.23
CA LEU A 264 -17.99 11.58 2.65
C LEU A 264 -17.10 10.78 3.63
N VAL A 265 -15.79 10.89 3.53
CA VAL A 265 -14.85 10.21 4.43
C VAL A 265 -15.08 10.61 5.90
N PHE A 266 -15.56 11.83 6.20
CA PHE A 266 -15.91 12.26 7.56
C PHE A 266 -17.05 11.46 8.18
N MET A 267 -17.85 10.76 7.38
CA MET A 267 -18.89 9.86 7.90
C MET A 267 -18.34 8.76 8.79
N LEU A 268 -17.04 8.47 8.72
CA LEU A 268 -16.34 7.57 9.64
C LEU A 268 -16.56 7.95 11.12
N PHE A 269 -16.55 9.24 11.44
CA PHE A 269 -16.64 9.76 12.82
C PHE A 269 -18.07 9.78 13.35
N PHE A 270 -19.06 9.49 12.52
CA PHE A 270 -20.45 9.52 12.86
C PHE A 270 -20.96 8.16 13.41
N PRO A 271 -22.20 8.11 13.98
CA PRO A 271 -22.77 6.89 14.50
C PRO A 271 -22.82 5.77 13.45
N ARG A 272 -22.90 4.52 13.92
CA ARG A 272 -22.87 3.28 13.15
C ARG A 272 -23.65 3.32 11.84
N ARG A 273 -24.90 3.84 11.84
CA ARG A 273 -25.76 3.88 10.62
C ARG A 273 -25.12 4.72 9.51
N VAL A 274 -24.58 5.87 9.85
CA VAL A 274 -23.94 6.79 8.90
C VAL A 274 -22.66 6.17 8.36
N ARG A 275 -21.85 5.53 9.21
CA ARG A 275 -20.63 4.82 8.81
C ARG A 275 -20.92 3.64 7.87
N LEU A 276 -22.02 2.91 8.07
CA LEU A 276 -22.45 1.87 7.13
C LEU A 276 -22.87 2.45 5.78
N ILE A 277 -23.57 3.60 5.76
CA ILE A 277 -23.91 4.29 4.51
C ILE A 277 -22.62 4.69 3.76
N CYS A 278 -21.62 5.25 4.47
CA CYS A 278 -20.32 5.57 3.91
C CYS A 278 -19.71 4.34 3.21
N PHE A 279 -19.64 3.20 3.89
CA PHE A 279 -19.13 1.96 3.33
C PHE A 279 -19.83 1.58 2.01
N PHE A 280 -21.16 1.65 1.94
CA PHE A 280 -21.92 1.29 0.75
C PHE A 280 -21.82 2.30 -0.39
N ILE A 281 -21.37 3.51 -0.13
CA ILE A 281 -21.11 4.51 -1.18
C ILE A 281 -19.66 4.38 -1.66
N VAL A 282 -18.70 4.34 -0.73
CA VAL A 282 -17.26 4.38 -1.08
C VAL A 282 -16.76 3.05 -1.66
N THR A 283 -17.27 1.91 -1.18
CA THR A 283 -16.83 0.59 -1.66
C THR A 283 -17.08 0.35 -3.16
N PRO A 284 -18.29 0.62 -3.73
CA PRO A 284 -18.49 0.49 -5.18
C PRO A 284 -17.64 1.46 -6.00
N TRP A 285 -17.38 2.66 -5.47
CA TRP A 285 -16.47 3.62 -6.09
C TRP A 285 -15.05 3.04 -6.18
N GLU A 286 -14.53 2.54 -5.07
CA GLU A 286 -13.20 1.92 -5.00
C GLU A 286 -13.06 0.72 -5.94
N ILE A 287 -14.09 -0.10 -6.06
CA ILE A 287 -14.15 -1.19 -7.05
C ILE A 287 -14.09 -0.62 -8.47
N GLY A 288 -14.77 0.49 -8.74
CA GLY A 288 -14.69 1.19 -10.02
C GLY A 288 -13.26 1.63 -10.35
N VAL A 289 -12.52 2.18 -9.39
CA VAL A 289 -11.11 2.56 -9.55
C VAL A 289 -10.24 1.33 -9.83
N ILE A 290 -10.42 0.22 -9.09
CA ILE A 290 -9.71 -1.05 -9.33
C ILE A 290 -9.92 -1.57 -10.75
N LEU A 291 -11.13 -1.46 -11.29
CA LEU A 291 -11.45 -1.95 -12.62
C LEU A 291 -10.89 -1.06 -13.75
N THR A 292 -10.75 0.23 -13.49
CA THR A 292 -10.36 1.22 -14.51
C THR A 292 -8.88 1.57 -14.52
N GLY A 293 -8.11 1.16 -13.51
CA GLY A 293 -6.68 1.40 -13.43
C GLY A 293 -5.93 0.33 -12.63
N ASN A 294 -4.70 0.04 -13.03
CA ASN A 294 -3.83 -0.90 -12.34
C ASN A 294 -2.93 -0.15 -11.36
N TYR A 295 -3.40 0.04 -10.12
CA TYR A 295 -2.63 0.70 -9.06
C TYR A 295 -2.03 -0.32 -8.08
N ALA A 296 -1.55 -1.44 -8.60
CA ALA A 296 -0.98 -2.54 -7.82
C ALA A 296 -1.94 -2.96 -6.69
N PHE A 297 -1.43 -3.14 -5.48
CA PHE A 297 -2.25 -3.50 -4.33
C PHE A 297 -2.80 -2.28 -3.55
N LEU A 298 -2.55 -1.03 -3.99
CA LEU A 298 -3.00 0.19 -3.29
C LEU A 298 -4.50 0.17 -2.99
N ASN A 299 -5.32 0.09 -4.02
CA ASN A 299 -6.77 0.12 -3.89
C ASN A 299 -7.33 -1.09 -3.12
N TYR A 300 -6.62 -2.22 -3.15
CA TYR A 300 -6.99 -3.40 -2.36
C TYR A 300 -6.75 -3.18 -0.86
N ILE A 301 -5.69 -2.43 -0.45
CA ILE A 301 -5.49 -2.02 0.94
C ILE A 301 -6.64 -1.09 1.37
N VAL A 302 -6.96 -0.09 0.55
CA VAL A 302 -8.04 0.86 0.83
C VAL A 302 -9.37 0.13 0.99
N LEU A 303 -9.68 -0.83 0.09
CA LEU A 303 -10.87 -1.67 0.17
C LEU A 303 -10.90 -2.52 1.45
N ALA A 304 -9.76 -3.12 1.82
CA ALA A 304 -9.63 -3.93 3.03
C ALA A 304 -9.83 -3.09 4.30
N LEU A 305 -9.18 -1.92 4.38
CA LEU A 305 -9.36 -0.98 5.50
C LEU A 305 -10.81 -0.46 5.57
N GLY A 306 -11.44 -0.17 4.41
CA GLY A 306 -12.83 0.23 4.31
C GLY A 306 -13.78 -0.79 4.92
N PHE A 307 -13.45 -2.08 4.87
CA PHE A 307 -14.25 -3.13 5.49
C PHE A 307 -14.37 -2.99 7.02
N LEU A 308 -13.43 -2.29 7.66
CA LEU A 308 -13.47 -2.00 9.10
C LEU A 308 -14.53 -0.93 9.48
N LEU A 309 -15.16 -0.27 8.50
CA LEU A 309 -16.32 0.62 8.75
C LEU A 309 -17.57 -0.19 9.13
N VAL A 310 -17.63 -1.44 8.71
CA VAL A 310 -18.70 -2.39 9.04
C VAL A 310 -18.48 -2.95 10.46
N ASP A 311 -19.50 -3.51 11.06
CA ASP A 311 -19.45 -4.22 12.33
C ASP A 311 -20.11 -5.61 12.28
N ASP A 312 -19.82 -6.42 13.27
CA ASP A 312 -20.32 -7.80 13.35
C ASP A 312 -21.85 -7.86 13.46
N VAL A 313 -22.49 -6.83 14.03
CA VAL A 313 -23.96 -6.76 14.11
C VAL A 313 -24.61 -6.71 12.72
N TYR A 314 -23.92 -6.11 11.75
CA TYR A 314 -24.37 -6.11 10.35
C TYR A 314 -24.03 -7.43 9.67
N LEU A 315 -22.79 -7.90 9.83
CA LEU A 315 -22.28 -9.10 9.14
C LEU A 315 -22.97 -10.40 9.59
N THR A 316 -23.36 -10.52 10.86
CA THR A 316 -24.06 -11.72 11.38
C THR A 316 -25.37 -12.01 10.65
N ARG A 317 -25.98 -11.03 9.98
CA ARG A 317 -27.16 -11.24 9.16
C ARG A 317 -26.90 -12.16 7.96
N PHE A 318 -25.68 -12.16 7.45
CA PHE A 318 -25.24 -12.96 6.30
C PHE A 318 -24.59 -14.29 6.70
N VAL A 319 -24.22 -14.46 7.97
CA VAL A 319 -23.66 -15.71 8.46
C VAL A 319 -24.78 -16.73 8.69
N PRO A 320 -24.73 -17.92 8.06
CA PRO A 320 -25.70 -18.99 8.29
C PRO A 320 -25.83 -19.33 9.77
N ALA A 321 -27.06 -19.62 10.24
CA ALA A 321 -27.31 -19.90 11.67
C ALA A 321 -26.41 -20.98 12.26
N ARG A 322 -26.05 -22.01 11.47
CA ARG A 322 -25.14 -23.11 11.84
C ARG A 322 -23.69 -22.66 12.15
N TRP A 323 -23.29 -21.47 11.65
CA TRP A 323 -21.94 -20.90 11.83
C TRP A 323 -21.94 -19.72 12.80
N ARG A 324 -23.11 -19.35 13.33
CA ARG A 324 -23.21 -18.29 14.35
C ARG A 324 -22.69 -18.83 15.67
N HIS A 325 -21.42 -18.56 15.94
CA HIS A 325 -20.85 -18.89 17.24
C HIS A 325 -21.52 -18.05 18.35
N PRO A 326 -21.80 -18.60 19.55
CA PRO A 326 -22.38 -17.84 20.68
C PRO A 326 -21.60 -16.57 21.05
N ALA A 327 -20.29 -16.53 20.75
CA ALA A 327 -19.45 -15.35 20.95
C ALA A 327 -19.78 -14.16 20.03
N ILE A 328 -20.58 -14.38 18.95
CA ILE A 328 -20.94 -13.36 17.94
C ILE A 328 -22.31 -12.74 18.27
N LEU A 329 -23.13 -13.39 19.08
CA LEU A 329 -24.46 -12.88 19.45
C LEU A 329 -24.31 -11.76 20.49
N PRO A 330 -24.96 -10.60 20.28
CA PRO A 330 -24.83 -9.44 21.17
C PRO A 330 -25.59 -9.60 22.51
N GLU A 331 -26.26 -10.73 22.76
CA GLU A 331 -27.08 -10.91 23.94
C GLU A 331 -26.20 -11.17 25.16
N ASP A 332 -26.16 -10.18 26.03
CA ASP A 332 -25.91 -10.25 27.48
C ASP A 332 -24.60 -10.90 27.99
N ARG A 333 -23.47 -10.66 27.34
CA ARG A 333 -22.24 -10.66 28.10
C ARG A 333 -22.18 -9.36 28.89
N ASP A 334 -22.61 -9.43 30.12
CA ASP A 334 -22.46 -8.38 31.11
C ASP A 334 -20.98 -7.93 31.13
N LEU A 335 -20.66 -6.86 30.41
CA LEU A 335 -19.32 -6.24 30.40
C LEU A 335 -18.93 -5.74 31.80
N ALA A 336 -19.90 -5.67 32.71
CA ALA A 336 -19.71 -5.37 34.11
C ALA A 336 -19.13 -6.56 34.92
N ALA A 337 -19.29 -7.81 34.45
CA ALA A 337 -18.86 -9.00 35.18
C ALA A 337 -17.41 -9.44 34.87
N ARG A 338 -16.75 -8.87 33.88
CA ARG A 338 -15.30 -9.02 33.71
C ARG A 338 -14.60 -8.04 34.65
N GLU A 339 -14.59 -8.31 35.93
CA GLU A 339 -13.60 -7.69 36.81
C GLU A 339 -12.21 -7.97 36.24
N PRO A 340 -11.36 -6.91 36.10
CA PRO A 340 -10.01 -7.10 35.60
C PRO A 340 -9.27 -7.99 36.58
N THR A 341 -9.19 -9.30 36.31
CA THR A 341 -8.20 -10.15 36.96
C THR A 341 -6.87 -9.42 36.83
N ALA A 342 -6.21 -9.16 37.96
CA ALA A 342 -4.92 -8.49 38.01
C ALA A 342 -3.98 -9.20 37.02
N GLY A 343 -3.76 -8.58 35.84
CA GLY A 343 -2.87 -9.13 34.82
C GLY A 343 -1.48 -9.25 35.42
N SER A 344 -0.71 -10.25 35.00
CA SER A 344 0.70 -10.34 35.39
C SER A 344 1.41 -9.02 35.06
N ALA A 345 2.44 -8.65 35.80
CA ALA A 345 3.23 -7.44 35.55
C ALA A 345 3.70 -7.37 34.07
N LEU A 346 4.03 -8.54 33.49
CA LEU A 346 4.41 -8.64 32.08
C LEU A 346 3.27 -8.28 31.11
N HIS A 347 2.04 -8.70 31.40
CA HIS A 347 0.87 -8.30 30.58
C HIS A 347 0.64 -6.80 30.65
N MET A 348 0.72 -6.21 31.85
CA MET A 348 0.55 -4.77 32.02
C MET A 348 1.65 -3.97 31.31
N ALA A 349 2.90 -4.41 31.38
CA ALA A 349 4.01 -3.81 30.63
C ALA A 349 3.77 -3.89 29.11
N GLY A 350 3.28 -5.02 28.60
CA GLY A 350 2.89 -5.16 27.19
C GLY A 350 1.78 -4.20 26.77
N VAL A 351 0.74 -4.03 27.58
CA VAL A 351 -0.36 -3.06 27.32
C VAL A 351 0.14 -1.62 27.32
N ILE A 352 1.04 -1.27 28.24
CA ILE A 352 1.61 0.10 28.31
C ILE A 352 2.48 0.35 27.08
N LEU A 353 3.38 -0.58 26.72
CA LEU A 353 4.27 -0.42 25.58
C LEU A 353 3.49 -0.32 24.27
N SER A 354 2.53 -1.23 24.04
CA SER A 354 1.69 -1.19 22.85
C SER A 354 0.85 0.08 22.80
N GLY A 355 0.29 0.50 23.93
CA GLY A 355 -0.45 1.74 24.05
C GLY A 355 0.40 2.97 23.70
N PHE A 356 1.64 3.02 24.20
CA PHE A 356 2.58 4.09 23.89
C PHE A 356 2.90 4.13 22.39
N LEU A 357 3.25 2.99 21.76
CA LEU A 357 3.57 2.92 20.34
C LEU A 357 2.38 3.33 19.47
N LEU A 358 1.19 2.85 19.76
CA LEU A 358 -0.02 3.20 19.01
C LEU A 358 -0.39 4.69 19.16
N LEU A 359 -0.22 5.26 20.34
CA LEU A 359 -0.40 6.70 20.54
C LEU A 359 0.65 7.52 19.81
N TRP A 360 1.89 7.04 19.75
CA TRP A 360 2.96 7.71 19.01
C TRP A 360 2.66 7.72 17.51
N ILE A 361 2.22 6.59 16.93
CA ILE A 361 1.76 6.53 15.53
C ILE A 361 0.60 7.50 15.30
N GLY A 362 -0.39 7.50 16.20
CA GLY A 362 -1.52 8.43 16.11
C GLY A 362 -1.12 9.90 16.17
N TYR A 363 -0.14 10.24 17.01
CA TYR A 363 0.42 11.59 17.06
C TYR A 363 1.16 11.93 15.76
N ALA A 364 2.09 11.06 15.31
CA ALA A 364 2.93 11.28 14.15
C ALA A 364 2.08 11.52 12.89
N THR A 365 1.14 10.64 12.63
CA THR A 365 0.25 10.73 11.46
C THR A 365 -0.72 11.92 11.54
N THR A 366 -1.07 12.38 12.75
CA THR A 366 -1.85 13.61 12.91
C THR A 366 -0.99 14.85 12.68
N ALA A 367 0.26 14.84 13.14
CA ALA A 367 1.19 15.95 12.94
C ALA A 367 1.50 16.15 11.45
N GLU A 368 1.71 15.08 10.70
CA GLU A 368 1.92 15.10 9.24
C GLU A 368 0.70 15.64 8.49
N LEU A 369 -0.52 15.21 8.86
CA LEU A 369 -1.75 15.75 8.29
C LEU A 369 -1.93 17.26 8.56
N VAL A 370 -1.62 17.71 9.77
CA VAL A 370 -1.72 19.13 10.17
C VAL A 370 -0.68 19.97 9.42
N ASP A 371 0.53 19.44 9.24
CA ASP A 371 1.59 20.08 8.46
C ASP A 371 1.20 20.21 6.98
N MET A 372 0.67 19.15 6.36
CA MET A 372 0.15 19.19 5.00
C MET A 372 -0.93 20.26 4.82
N ALA A 373 -1.76 20.51 5.82
CA ALA A 373 -2.78 21.57 5.79
C ALA A 373 -2.19 22.99 5.92
N GLY A 374 -0.86 23.15 5.93
CA GLY A 374 -0.17 24.44 6.02
C GLY A 374 -0.09 25.03 7.42
N SER A 375 -0.28 24.21 8.46
CA SER A 375 -0.28 24.66 9.86
C SER A 375 0.73 23.87 10.70
N PRO A 376 2.05 24.17 10.62
CA PRO A 376 3.10 23.43 11.32
C PRO A 376 3.12 23.74 12.84
N ILE A 377 1.99 23.50 13.52
CA ILE A 377 1.82 23.74 14.96
C ILE A 377 2.26 22.56 15.82
N LEU A 378 2.37 21.37 15.22
CA LEU A 378 2.80 20.15 15.91
C LEU A 378 4.25 19.83 15.53
N PRO A 379 5.13 19.49 16.50
CA PRO A 379 6.49 19.05 16.19
C PRO A 379 6.53 17.79 15.32
N LEU A 380 7.28 17.81 14.20
CA LEU A 380 7.42 16.69 13.28
C LEU A 380 8.51 15.68 13.70
N LYS A 381 9.47 16.08 14.54
CA LYS A 381 10.56 15.17 14.99
C LYS A 381 10.08 13.80 15.48
N PRO A 382 8.96 13.65 16.22
CA PRO A 382 8.47 12.33 16.58
C PRO A 382 7.97 11.51 15.39
N ALA A 383 7.53 12.14 14.28
CA ALA A 383 7.17 11.46 13.04
C ALA A 383 8.43 11.01 12.28
N GLU A 384 9.43 11.88 12.13
CA GLU A 384 10.72 11.59 11.49
C GLU A 384 11.41 10.35 12.09
N LEU A 385 11.26 10.09 13.39
CA LEU A 385 11.79 8.91 14.05
C LEU A 385 11.10 7.60 13.61
N LEU A 386 9.85 7.66 13.14
CA LEU A 386 9.09 6.49 12.67
C LEU A 386 9.22 6.29 11.15
N GLU A 387 9.66 7.31 10.42
CA GLU A 387 9.77 7.30 8.96
C GLU A 387 10.56 6.09 8.41
N PRO A 388 11.75 5.71 8.95
CA PRO A 388 12.50 4.57 8.42
C PRO A 388 11.76 3.24 8.52
N PHE A 389 10.80 3.12 9.43
CA PHE A 389 9.99 1.91 9.61
C PHE A 389 8.70 1.93 8.78
N ARG A 390 8.39 3.05 8.13
CA ARG A 390 7.16 3.21 7.32
C ARG A 390 5.88 2.86 8.08
N ILE A 391 5.81 3.19 9.37
CA ILE A 391 4.66 2.91 10.25
C ILE A 391 3.84 4.16 10.61
N ALA A 392 4.27 5.29 10.12
CA ALA A 392 3.54 6.56 10.07
C ALA A 392 3.90 7.21 8.73
N ASN A 393 2.93 7.46 7.88
CA ASN A 393 3.17 7.96 6.54
C ASN A 393 2.18 9.08 6.21
N GLN A 394 2.61 9.99 5.33
CA GLN A 394 1.75 10.97 4.70
C GLN A 394 1.29 10.43 3.35
N TYR A 395 0.04 10.69 2.98
CA TYR A 395 -0.55 10.27 1.72
C TYR A 395 -0.91 11.48 0.86
N GLY A 396 -0.91 11.33 -0.44
CA GLY A 396 -1.20 12.43 -1.36
C GLY A 396 -1.22 11.94 -2.80
N LEU A 397 -2.28 11.19 -3.15
CA LEU A 397 -2.40 10.56 -4.45
C LEU A 397 -3.00 11.52 -5.48
N PHE A 398 -2.40 11.53 -6.68
CA PHE A 398 -2.91 12.29 -7.83
C PHE A 398 -3.04 13.80 -7.57
N ALA A 399 -2.05 14.38 -6.90
CA ALA A 399 -1.99 15.82 -6.66
C ALA A 399 -2.00 16.61 -7.98
N VAL A 400 -1.17 16.19 -8.93
CA VAL A 400 -1.05 16.76 -10.27
C VAL A 400 -1.35 15.68 -11.31
N MET A 401 -2.15 16.00 -12.32
CA MET A 401 -2.55 15.08 -13.37
C MET A 401 -1.64 15.20 -14.59
N THR A 402 -1.15 14.06 -15.09
CA THR A 402 -0.37 14.00 -16.32
C THR A 402 -1.26 14.26 -17.55
N ARG A 403 -0.80 15.11 -18.48
CA ARG A 403 -1.58 15.51 -19.67
C ARG A 403 -1.33 14.65 -20.88
N GLY A 404 -0.18 13.98 -20.92
CA GLY A 404 0.20 13.08 -22.02
C GLY A 404 0.63 11.72 -21.49
N ARG A 405 0.56 10.71 -22.36
CA ARG A 405 1.14 9.40 -22.09
C ARG A 405 2.43 9.25 -22.84
N TYR A 406 3.51 9.02 -22.12
CA TYR A 406 4.84 8.80 -22.67
C TYR A 406 5.35 7.42 -22.26
N GLU A 407 6.09 6.76 -23.17
CA GLU A 407 6.61 5.41 -22.96
C GLU A 407 8.06 5.33 -23.43
N ILE A 408 8.95 4.94 -22.54
CA ILE A 408 10.33 4.60 -22.86
C ILE A 408 10.35 3.16 -23.40
N GLU A 409 11.00 2.96 -24.57
CA GLU A 409 11.21 1.66 -25.19
C GLU A 409 12.71 1.44 -25.40
N PHE A 410 13.24 0.36 -24.84
CA PHE A 410 14.61 -0.05 -25.07
C PHE A 410 14.72 -0.85 -26.37
N GLN A 411 15.73 -0.55 -27.17
CA GLN A 411 16.01 -1.18 -28.43
C GLN A 411 17.47 -1.56 -28.52
N GLY A 412 17.77 -2.76 -29.02
CA GLY A 412 19.11 -3.22 -29.32
C GLY A 412 19.37 -3.33 -30.82
N SER A 413 20.64 -3.26 -31.23
CA SER A 413 21.09 -3.44 -32.60
C SER A 413 22.50 -4.02 -32.68
N ASN A 414 22.81 -4.76 -33.77
CA ASN A 414 24.16 -5.24 -34.07
C ASN A 414 24.88 -4.40 -35.14
N ASP A 415 24.14 -3.58 -35.89
CA ASP A 415 24.67 -2.80 -37.02
C ASP A 415 24.41 -1.29 -36.89
N GLY A 416 23.73 -0.87 -35.82
CA GLY A 416 23.34 0.54 -35.59
C GLY A 416 22.22 1.05 -36.52
N GLN A 417 21.66 0.19 -37.39
CA GLN A 417 20.61 0.54 -38.34
C GLN A 417 19.31 -0.22 -38.09
N ASN A 418 19.40 -1.53 -37.86
CA ASN A 418 18.26 -2.41 -37.60
C ASN A 418 18.06 -2.56 -36.10
N TRP A 419 17.05 -1.87 -35.56
CA TRP A 419 16.76 -1.83 -34.13
C TRP A 419 15.63 -2.77 -33.77
N GLN A 420 15.85 -3.60 -32.76
CA GLN A 420 14.87 -4.58 -32.26
C GLN A 420 14.46 -4.20 -30.83
N PRO A 421 13.13 -4.05 -30.54
CA PRO A 421 12.67 -3.64 -29.22
C PRO A 421 12.72 -4.82 -28.24
N TYR A 422 13.12 -4.53 -26.99
CA TYR A 422 12.86 -5.40 -25.86
C TYR A 422 11.40 -5.24 -25.46
N MET A 423 10.67 -6.36 -25.50
CA MET A 423 9.22 -6.34 -25.25
C MET A 423 8.90 -6.31 -23.76
N PHE A 424 8.05 -5.39 -23.35
CA PHE A 424 7.54 -5.32 -21.98
C PHE A 424 6.41 -6.31 -21.73
N THR A 425 6.20 -6.67 -20.45
CA THR A 425 5.12 -7.58 -20.07
C THR A 425 3.81 -6.84 -19.79
N HIS A 426 3.88 -5.65 -19.21
CA HIS A 426 2.69 -4.95 -18.68
C HIS A 426 2.45 -3.58 -19.33
N LYS A 427 3.49 -2.94 -19.87
CA LYS A 427 3.38 -1.63 -20.53
C LYS A 427 2.77 -1.75 -21.94
N PRO A 428 2.05 -0.73 -22.42
CA PRO A 428 1.67 -0.64 -23.83
C PRO A 428 2.90 -0.62 -24.73
N GLN A 429 2.90 -1.47 -25.77
CA GLN A 429 3.96 -1.49 -26.78
C GLN A 429 3.41 -1.90 -28.14
N LEU A 430 2.66 -3.00 -28.22
CA LEU A 430 1.98 -3.40 -29.45
C LEU A 430 0.65 -2.64 -29.60
N LEU A 431 0.42 -2.04 -30.77
CA LEU A 431 -0.74 -1.18 -30.99
C LEU A 431 -2.08 -1.92 -30.92
N ASN A 432 -2.09 -3.21 -31.30
CA ASN A 432 -3.26 -4.08 -31.32
C ASN A 432 -3.46 -4.86 -30.00
N GLU A 433 -2.56 -4.70 -29.02
CA GLU A 433 -2.68 -5.38 -27.72
C GLU A 433 -3.57 -4.55 -26.77
N ALA A 434 -4.57 -5.22 -26.21
CA ALA A 434 -5.46 -4.60 -25.23
C ALA A 434 -4.70 -4.30 -23.93
N PRO A 435 -4.96 -3.16 -23.28
CA PRO A 435 -4.47 -2.91 -21.92
C PRO A 435 -4.96 -4.00 -20.96
N GLY A 436 -4.06 -4.61 -20.20
CA GLY A 436 -4.36 -5.72 -19.31
C GLY A 436 -4.95 -5.28 -17.96
N ILE A 437 -5.44 -6.25 -17.17
CA ILE A 437 -5.75 -6.07 -15.75
C ILE A 437 -4.72 -6.89 -14.98
N TYR A 438 -3.84 -6.23 -14.25
CA TYR A 438 -2.71 -6.85 -13.55
C TYR A 438 -2.83 -6.77 -12.04
N ALA A 439 -3.45 -5.68 -11.53
CA ALA A 439 -3.62 -5.48 -10.09
C ALA A 439 -4.36 -6.67 -9.44
N PRO A 440 -3.93 -7.13 -8.26
CA PRO A 440 -3.00 -6.50 -7.32
C PRO A 440 -1.50 -6.76 -7.56
N TYR A 441 -1.08 -7.39 -8.66
CA TYR A 441 0.33 -7.54 -9.01
C TYR A 441 0.96 -6.16 -9.26
N GLN A 442 2.20 -5.96 -8.76
CA GLN A 442 2.94 -4.70 -8.93
C GLN A 442 4.17 -4.91 -9.82
N PRO A 443 4.09 -4.57 -11.12
CA PRO A 443 5.24 -4.60 -12.02
C PRO A 443 6.10 -3.33 -11.81
N ARG A 444 7.03 -3.39 -10.86
CA ARG A 444 7.79 -2.22 -10.41
C ARG A 444 8.69 -1.64 -11.48
N PHE A 445 9.30 -2.49 -12.31
CA PHE A 445 10.12 -2.03 -13.43
C PHE A 445 9.30 -1.24 -14.46
N ASP A 446 8.20 -1.84 -14.95
CA ASP A 446 7.32 -1.19 -15.92
C ASP A 446 6.73 0.12 -15.38
N TRP A 447 6.39 0.14 -14.10
CA TRP A 447 5.81 1.32 -13.45
C TRP A 447 6.84 2.44 -13.27
N ASN A 448 8.05 2.13 -12.83
CA ASN A 448 9.11 3.14 -12.69
C ASN A 448 9.52 3.75 -14.02
N LEU A 449 9.49 2.98 -15.11
CA LEU A 449 9.70 3.54 -16.46
C LEU A 449 8.62 4.54 -16.86
N TRP A 450 7.37 4.39 -16.37
CA TRP A 450 6.35 5.40 -16.57
C TRP A 450 6.70 6.70 -15.82
N PHE A 451 7.17 6.63 -14.57
CA PHE A 451 7.66 7.81 -13.85
C PHE A 451 8.86 8.44 -14.57
N ALA A 452 9.83 7.63 -14.98
CA ALA A 452 11.00 8.11 -15.73
C ALA A 452 10.59 8.86 -17.01
N SER A 453 9.55 8.38 -17.71
CA SER A 453 9.06 9.01 -18.94
C SER A 453 8.43 10.39 -18.74
N LEU A 454 8.14 10.81 -17.51
CA LEU A 454 7.62 12.14 -17.16
C LEU A 454 8.71 13.17 -16.88
N GLY A 455 9.97 12.77 -16.84
CA GLY A 455 11.14 13.60 -16.63
C GLY A 455 12.21 13.39 -17.71
N ASP A 456 13.40 13.88 -17.44
CA ASP A 456 14.56 13.67 -18.30
C ASP A 456 15.46 12.53 -17.79
N TRP A 457 16.29 12.00 -18.68
CA TRP A 457 17.20 10.89 -18.39
C TRP A 457 18.29 11.23 -17.38
N GLN A 458 18.68 12.52 -17.23
CA GLN A 458 19.74 12.98 -16.34
C GLN A 458 19.34 12.87 -14.87
N HIS A 459 18.03 12.85 -14.61
CA HIS A 459 17.45 12.69 -13.27
C HIS A 459 16.87 11.29 -13.02
N ASN A 460 17.10 10.34 -13.97
CA ASN A 460 16.59 8.97 -13.90
C ASN A 460 17.67 7.96 -14.27
N ASP A 461 18.59 7.71 -13.35
CA ASP A 461 19.73 6.80 -13.54
C ASP A 461 19.31 5.37 -13.95
N MET A 462 18.09 4.96 -13.61
CA MET A 462 17.55 3.65 -13.96
C MET A 462 17.59 3.39 -15.48
N VAL A 463 17.37 4.41 -16.33
CA VAL A 463 17.32 4.21 -17.78
C VAL A 463 18.72 3.92 -18.36
N PRO A 464 19.75 4.77 -18.18
CA PRO A 464 21.09 4.48 -18.68
C PRO A 464 21.69 3.22 -18.05
N ILE A 465 21.43 2.92 -16.77
CA ILE A 465 21.87 1.67 -16.14
C ILE A 465 21.19 0.47 -16.82
N THR A 466 19.91 0.55 -17.16
CA THR A 466 19.23 -0.53 -17.89
C THR A 466 19.85 -0.74 -19.26
N GLU A 467 20.19 0.31 -20.01
CA GLU A 467 20.89 0.22 -21.30
C GLU A 467 22.24 -0.51 -21.16
N GLU A 468 23.01 -0.15 -20.16
CA GLU A 468 24.30 -0.82 -19.86
C GLU A 468 24.09 -2.31 -19.57
N LYS A 469 23.12 -2.67 -18.72
CA LYS A 469 22.81 -4.07 -18.39
C LYS A 469 22.36 -4.88 -19.62
N LEU A 470 21.62 -4.27 -20.52
CA LEU A 470 21.20 -4.90 -21.79
C LEU A 470 22.42 -5.12 -22.71
N LEU A 471 23.35 -4.17 -22.80
CA LEU A 471 24.62 -4.34 -23.52
C LEU A 471 25.51 -5.44 -22.92
N LEU A 472 25.46 -5.63 -21.61
CA LEU A 472 26.17 -6.72 -20.90
C LEU A 472 25.46 -8.07 -21.03
N ASN A 473 24.25 -8.10 -21.61
CA ASN A 473 23.40 -9.27 -21.68
C ASN A 473 23.09 -9.85 -20.28
N ASP A 474 22.82 -8.98 -19.31
CA ASP A 474 22.53 -9.39 -17.95
C ASP A 474 21.18 -10.12 -17.89
N ARG A 475 21.22 -11.40 -17.50
CA ARG A 475 20.04 -12.27 -17.50
C ARG A 475 18.98 -11.88 -16.48
N ASP A 476 19.39 -11.32 -15.33
CA ASP A 476 18.48 -10.93 -14.28
C ASP A 476 17.68 -9.68 -14.71
N VAL A 477 18.31 -8.74 -15.44
CA VAL A 477 17.65 -7.54 -15.99
C VAL A 477 16.83 -7.89 -17.24
N ILE A 478 17.35 -8.73 -18.15
CA ILE A 478 16.59 -9.22 -19.32
C ILE A 478 15.32 -9.96 -18.88
N GLY A 479 15.38 -10.66 -17.73
CA GLY A 479 14.22 -11.34 -17.12
C GLY A 479 13.08 -10.43 -16.69
N LEU A 480 13.27 -9.10 -16.66
CA LEU A 480 12.21 -8.12 -16.44
C LEU A 480 11.34 -7.87 -17.68
N PHE A 481 11.86 -8.21 -18.86
CA PHE A 481 11.17 -8.10 -20.13
C PHE A 481 10.43 -9.38 -20.49
N ARG A 482 9.43 -9.27 -21.37
CA ARG A 482 8.66 -10.40 -21.91
C ARG A 482 9.52 -11.30 -22.80
N SER A 483 10.43 -10.70 -23.57
CA SER A 483 11.29 -11.41 -24.52
C SER A 483 12.60 -10.69 -24.74
N ASP A 484 13.64 -11.50 -24.98
CA ASP A 484 14.96 -11.08 -25.42
C ASP A 484 15.05 -11.22 -26.95
N PRO A 485 15.16 -10.10 -27.71
CA PRO A 485 15.24 -10.12 -29.16
C PRO A 485 16.57 -10.71 -29.69
N PHE A 486 17.59 -10.85 -28.83
CA PHE A 486 18.92 -11.35 -29.20
C PHE A 486 19.19 -12.80 -28.76
N ASN A 487 18.19 -13.48 -28.19
CA ASN A 487 18.27 -14.90 -27.80
C ASN A 487 19.49 -15.25 -26.91
N GLY A 488 19.79 -14.41 -25.93
CA GLY A 488 20.90 -14.62 -24.98
C GLY A 488 22.26 -14.18 -25.51
N THR A 489 22.33 -13.44 -26.61
CA THR A 489 23.57 -12.80 -27.10
C THR A 489 23.53 -11.30 -26.84
N ALA A 490 24.67 -10.72 -26.50
CA ALA A 490 24.75 -9.26 -26.28
C ALA A 490 24.61 -8.50 -27.59
N PRO A 491 23.75 -7.48 -27.70
CA PRO A 491 23.76 -6.58 -28.83
C PRO A 491 25.02 -5.72 -28.81
N ARG A 492 25.38 -5.13 -29.94
CA ARG A 492 26.48 -4.16 -30.03
C ARG A 492 26.08 -2.76 -29.57
N TYR A 493 24.84 -2.39 -29.87
CA TYR A 493 24.27 -1.08 -29.55
C TYR A 493 22.98 -1.25 -28.76
N VAL A 494 22.75 -0.36 -27.79
CA VAL A 494 21.46 -0.20 -27.11
C VAL A 494 21.07 1.26 -27.08
N ARG A 495 19.77 1.53 -27.19
CA ARG A 495 19.19 2.87 -27.04
C ARG A 495 17.85 2.83 -26.34
N ALA A 496 17.50 3.93 -25.65
CA ALA A 496 16.18 4.20 -25.14
C ALA A 496 15.50 5.28 -25.99
N VAL A 497 14.33 4.99 -26.54
CA VAL A 497 13.54 5.95 -27.33
C VAL A 497 12.26 6.29 -26.60
N LEU A 498 11.80 7.55 -26.76
CA LEU A 498 10.56 8.02 -26.17
C LEU A 498 9.46 8.05 -27.22
N TRP A 499 8.34 7.41 -26.88
CA TRP A 499 7.12 7.41 -27.65
C TRP A 499 6.03 8.17 -26.93
N GLN A 500 5.22 8.94 -27.66
CA GLN A 500 3.94 9.45 -27.17
C GLN A 500 2.82 8.53 -27.62
N TYR A 501 1.92 8.17 -26.71
CA TYR A 501 0.81 7.22 -26.95
C TYR A 501 -0.54 7.90 -26.76
N TRP A 502 -1.54 7.41 -27.49
CA TRP A 502 -2.94 7.77 -27.31
C TRP A 502 -3.83 6.55 -27.50
N PHE A 503 -4.94 6.50 -26.81
CA PHE A 503 -6.00 5.59 -27.19
C PHE A 503 -6.54 5.92 -28.57
N THR A 504 -6.87 4.89 -29.36
CA THR A 504 -7.60 5.07 -30.62
C THR A 504 -9.05 5.45 -30.33
N SER A 505 -9.74 6.09 -31.26
CA SER A 505 -11.18 6.24 -31.19
C SER A 505 -11.88 4.88 -31.33
N LEU A 506 -13.15 4.79 -30.88
CA LEU A 506 -13.92 3.54 -31.01
C LEU A 506 -14.07 3.11 -32.48
N ASP A 507 -14.18 4.07 -33.40
CA ASP A 507 -14.29 3.79 -34.84
C ASP A 507 -12.96 3.36 -35.44
N GLU A 508 -11.85 4.02 -35.09
CA GLU A 508 -10.51 3.60 -35.49
C GLU A 508 -10.23 2.17 -35.03
N LYS A 509 -10.54 1.86 -33.75
CA LYS A 509 -10.38 0.51 -33.20
C LYS A 509 -11.19 -0.54 -33.98
N ARG A 510 -12.43 -0.22 -34.35
CA ARG A 510 -13.29 -1.14 -35.15
C ARG A 510 -12.69 -1.45 -36.51
N HIS A 511 -12.04 -0.47 -37.15
CA HIS A 511 -11.48 -0.63 -38.50
C HIS A 511 -10.08 -1.24 -38.50
N THR A 512 -9.24 -0.91 -37.51
CA THR A 512 -7.82 -1.31 -37.47
C THR A 512 -7.52 -2.45 -36.52
N GLY A 513 -8.37 -2.69 -35.53
CA GLY A 513 -8.11 -3.59 -34.40
C GLY A 513 -7.18 -3.00 -33.35
N ASN A 514 -6.64 -1.79 -33.56
CA ASN A 514 -5.68 -1.17 -32.66
C ASN A 514 -6.37 -0.51 -31.47
N TRP A 515 -5.79 -0.70 -30.30
CA TRP A 515 -6.15 -0.02 -29.06
C TRP A 515 -5.39 1.31 -28.91
N TRP A 516 -4.19 1.38 -29.53
CA TRP A 516 -3.23 2.45 -29.38
C TRP A 516 -2.83 3.02 -30.72
N ARG A 517 -2.49 4.30 -30.72
CA ARG A 517 -1.66 4.97 -31.73
C ARG A 517 -0.47 5.59 -31.02
N ARG A 518 0.67 5.67 -31.69
CA ARG A 518 1.90 6.24 -31.13
C ARG A 518 2.66 7.08 -32.15
N ARG A 519 3.47 7.98 -31.60
CA ARG A 519 4.41 8.79 -32.36
C ARG A 519 5.76 8.74 -31.69
N LEU A 520 6.84 8.48 -32.45
CA LEU A 520 8.21 8.57 -31.95
C LEU A 520 8.54 10.05 -31.71
N LEU A 521 9.08 10.36 -30.52
CA LEU A 521 9.55 11.70 -30.18
C LEU A 521 11.05 11.84 -30.39
N GLY A 522 11.84 10.79 -30.11
CA GLY A 522 13.29 10.79 -30.27
C GLY A 522 14.01 9.86 -29.32
N LEU A 523 15.35 10.02 -29.25
CA LEU A 523 16.18 9.34 -28.27
C LEU A 523 15.97 9.98 -26.89
N TYR A 524 15.55 9.16 -25.92
CA TYR A 524 15.32 9.61 -24.56
C TYR A 524 16.64 9.78 -23.79
N ALA A 525 17.54 8.80 -23.92
CA ALA A 525 18.87 8.76 -23.31
C ALA A 525 19.95 8.55 -24.39
N PRO A 526 21.24 8.81 -24.12
CA PRO A 526 22.32 8.58 -25.08
C PRO A 526 22.33 7.13 -25.57
N ALA A 527 22.34 6.88 -26.87
CA ALA A 527 22.57 5.54 -27.38
C ALA A 527 24.02 5.11 -27.08
N ILE A 528 24.21 3.90 -26.58
CA ILE A 528 25.51 3.39 -26.17
C ILE A 528 25.96 2.19 -27.01
N GLU A 529 27.27 2.09 -27.24
CA GLU A 529 27.94 1.01 -27.96
C GLU A 529 28.93 0.31 -27.03
N ARG A 530 29.03 -1.00 -27.16
CA ARG A 530 30.08 -1.78 -26.53
C ARG A 530 31.24 -1.98 -27.50
N LEU A 531 32.40 -1.43 -27.13
CA LEU A 531 33.65 -1.56 -27.90
C LEU A 531 34.27 -2.97 -27.74
N PRO A 532 35.16 -3.38 -28.67
CA PRO A 532 35.84 -4.68 -28.59
C PRO A 532 36.69 -4.90 -27.33
N ASP A 533 37.16 -3.82 -26.71
CA ASP A 533 37.93 -3.84 -25.43
C ASP A 533 37.00 -3.94 -24.20
N GLY A 534 35.69 -3.95 -24.40
CA GLY A 534 34.67 -4.03 -23.35
C GLY A 534 34.27 -2.70 -22.74
N GLN A 535 34.83 -1.57 -23.20
CA GLN A 535 34.43 -0.22 -22.79
C GLN A 535 33.11 0.17 -23.45
N PHE A 536 32.41 1.14 -22.83
CA PHE A 536 31.20 1.74 -23.39
C PHE A 536 31.50 3.11 -23.97
N GLU A 537 30.92 3.40 -25.12
CA GLU A 537 31.03 4.70 -25.78
C GLU A 537 29.62 5.19 -26.16
N ILE A 538 29.43 6.52 -26.15
CA ILE A 538 28.21 7.13 -26.63
C ILE A 538 28.21 7.09 -28.16
N ALA A 539 27.33 6.27 -28.74
CA ALA A 539 27.15 6.14 -30.17
C ALA A 539 26.32 7.29 -30.76
N ALA A 540 25.37 7.81 -29.99
CA ALA A 540 24.58 9.00 -30.36
C ALA A 540 24.13 9.76 -29.11
N PRO A 541 24.14 11.11 -29.12
CA PRO A 541 23.59 11.91 -28.04
C PRO A 541 22.05 11.80 -28.02
N PRO A 542 21.40 12.10 -26.87
CA PRO A 542 19.93 12.18 -26.81
C PRO A 542 19.39 13.31 -27.67
N ASP A 543 18.16 13.18 -28.12
CA ASP A 543 17.48 14.24 -28.87
C ASP A 543 16.96 15.33 -27.92
N GLU A 544 16.79 16.54 -28.42
CA GLU A 544 15.99 17.56 -27.76
C GLU A 544 14.51 17.16 -27.85
N LEU A 545 13.99 16.62 -26.74
CA LEU A 545 12.61 16.18 -26.69
C LEU A 545 11.67 17.38 -26.44
N PRO A 546 10.45 17.36 -27.00
CA PRO A 546 9.47 18.40 -26.69
C PRO A 546 9.14 18.38 -25.19
N GLU A 547 8.89 19.60 -24.64
CA GLU A 547 8.38 19.69 -23.26
C GLU A 547 7.14 18.82 -23.09
N HIS A 548 7.05 18.17 -21.95
CA HIS A 548 5.88 17.35 -21.61
C HIS A 548 4.69 18.28 -21.35
N ASP A 549 3.60 18.11 -22.10
CA ASP A 549 2.36 18.87 -21.96
C ASP A 549 1.65 18.61 -20.60
#